data_12885dcd52ab20b49194a3166e7df2ef
#
_entry.id   12885dcd52ab20b49194a3166e7df2ef
#
_cell.length_a   1.000
_cell.length_b   1.000
_cell.length_c   1.000
_cell.angle_alpha   90.00
_cell.angle_beta   90.00
_cell.angle_gamma   90.00
#
_symmetry.space_group_name_H-M   'P 1'
#
loop_
_entity.id
_entity.type
_entity.pdbx_description
1 polymer ?
#
loop_
_entity_poly.entity_id
_entity_poly.type
_entity_poly.pdbx_seq_one_letter_code
_entity_poly.pdbx_strand_id
1 'polypeptide(L)'
;MDETNVIVKFGGNIDSVDINTFTRTVLGYASAMQAACGDIDASQALDIRIGETRPGCLEVDLKLVTDSIKGMIDFASAAAPILPQVVATATELYKLLSFLGKNGKEEAATIESGKNRVTVVASNAEKMTVNQNTYNIYTGNPGATKSIVNSFKELESRPEIESLEIIDPKPEGAHFKANRDDFQYMAAAPLYEGADTKTVISIEQPLSLLKVVLRKSTKSMWRFGWNGVPISANISDTDFFDHFSDYSFGIGDVLIADMKITKRYNKDLNTYMNERYEIVKVHDKKTAPKNQPLI
;
A
#
# COMPACT_ATOMS: atom_id res chain seq x y z
N MET A 1 18.77 7.11 -0.52
CA MET A 1 18.56 5.65 -0.67
C MET A 1 18.31 5.11 0.73
N ASP A 2 17.11 4.63 0.99
CA ASP A 2 16.76 4.01 2.29
C ASP A 2 16.92 2.49 2.16
N GLU A 3 17.42 1.84 3.20
CA GLU A 3 17.74 0.41 3.20
C GLU A 3 17.29 -0.23 4.51
N THR A 4 16.67 -1.41 4.42
CA THR A 4 16.33 -2.23 5.59
C THR A 4 16.33 -3.71 5.23
N ASN A 5 16.45 -4.58 6.23
CA ASN A 5 16.41 -6.03 6.04
C ASN A 5 15.14 -6.60 6.67
N VAL A 6 14.65 -7.69 6.09
CA VAL A 6 13.58 -8.51 6.67
C VAL A 6 13.99 -9.97 6.57
N ILE A 7 13.75 -10.73 7.60
CA ILE A 7 14.07 -12.15 7.66
C ILE A 7 12.79 -12.95 7.41
N VAL A 8 12.84 -13.85 6.42
CA VAL A 8 11.83 -14.89 6.21
C VAL A 8 12.41 -16.21 6.69
N LYS A 9 11.78 -16.82 7.70
CA LYS A 9 12.26 -18.01 8.38
C LYS A 9 11.27 -19.14 8.25
N PHE A 10 11.73 -20.28 7.76
CA PHE A 10 11.01 -21.54 7.74
C PHE A 10 11.39 -22.36 8.99
N GLY A 11 10.43 -22.69 9.83
CA GLY A 11 10.61 -23.51 11.01
C GLY A 11 10.29 -24.98 10.76
N GLY A 12 10.91 -25.84 11.56
CA GLY A 12 10.85 -27.29 11.48
C GLY A 12 12.26 -27.89 11.50
N ASN A 13 12.35 -29.20 11.54
CA ASN A 13 13.64 -29.88 11.44
C ASN A 13 13.99 -30.09 9.96
N ILE A 14 14.32 -28.99 9.27
CA ILE A 14 14.54 -28.96 7.81
C ILE A 14 15.92 -28.41 7.48
N ASP A 15 16.68 -29.16 6.68
CA ASP A 15 17.98 -28.74 6.13
C ASP A 15 17.85 -28.08 4.75
N SER A 16 16.70 -28.26 4.11
CA SER A 16 16.41 -27.71 2.77
C SER A 16 14.91 -27.52 2.55
N VAL A 17 14.55 -26.63 1.67
CA VAL A 17 13.16 -26.40 1.22
C VAL A 17 13.13 -26.52 -0.31
N ASP A 18 12.07 -27.15 -0.84
CA ASP A 18 11.83 -27.21 -2.27
C ASP A 18 11.81 -25.81 -2.90
N ILE A 19 12.42 -25.68 -4.09
CA ILE A 19 12.59 -24.40 -4.77
C ILE A 19 11.25 -23.71 -5.08
N ASN A 20 10.18 -24.44 -5.36
CA ASN A 20 8.88 -23.85 -5.63
C ASN A 20 8.26 -23.30 -4.36
N THR A 21 8.35 -24.04 -3.25
CA THR A 21 7.89 -23.63 -1.92
C THR A 21 8.63 -22.38 -1.49
N PHE A 22 9.96 -22.38 -1.57
CA PHE A 22 10.80 -21.23 -1.29
C PHE A 22 10.41 -20.01 -2.13
N THR A 23 10.40 -20.18 -3.44
CA THR A 23 10.14 -19.08 -4.37
C THR A 23 8.72 -18.50 -4.18
N ARG A 24 7.70 -19.34 -4.04
CA ARG A 24 6.32 -18.88 -3.81
C ARG A 24 6.17 -18.12 -2.50
N THR A 25 6.83 -18.58 -1.43
CA THR A 25 6.79 -17.91 -0.12
C THR A 25 7.46 -16.55 -0.18
N VAL A 26 8.67 -16.47 -0.74
CA VAL A 26 9.41 -15.21 -0.88
C VAL A 26 8.67 -14.23 -1.79
N LEU A 27 8.16 -14.70 -2.95
CA LEU A 27 7.37 -13.86 -3.86
C LEU A 27 6.04 -13.41 -3.25
N GLY A 28 5.40 -14.22 -2.40
CA GLY A 28 4.20 -13.83 -1.65
C GLY A 28 4.47 -12.59 -0.81
N TYR A 29 5.55 -12.59 -0.05
CA TYR A 29 5.93 -11.44 0.78
C TYR A 29 6.44 -10.26 -0.05
N ALA A 30 7.26 -10.51 -1.07
CA ALA A 30 7.72 -9.47 -1.98
C ALA A 30 6.55 -8.72 -2.65
N SER A 31 5.52 -9.46 -3.09
CA SER A 31 4.32 -8.86 -3.68
C SER A 31 3.55 -7.97 -2.68
N ALA A 32 3.49 -8.38 -1.41
CA ALA A 32 2.87 -7.57 -0.35
C ALA A 32 3.66 -6.27 -0.10
N MET A 33 4.98 -6.35 -0.04
CA MET A 33 5.85 -5.19 0.15
C MET A 33 5.80 -4.22 -1.04
N GLN A 34 5.79 -4.73 -2.28
CA GLN A 34 5.65 -3.89 -3.48
C GLN A 34 4.29 -3.19 -3.51
N ALA A 35 3.21 -3.90 -3.13
CA ALA A 35 1.89 -3.30 -3.01
C ALA A 35 1.85 -2.23 -1.91
N ALA A 36 2.50 -2.46 -0.77
CA ALA A 36 2.61 -1.50 0.32
C ALA A 36 3.40 -0.26 -0.09
N CYS A 37 4.53 -0.42 -0.77
CA CYS A 37 5.32 0.68 -1.29
C CYS A 37 4.49 1.55 -2.23
N GLY A 38 3.80 0.95 -3.20
CA GLY A 38 2.96 1.67 -4.15
C GLY A 38 1.73 2.35 -3.54
N ASP A 39 1.19 1.86 -2.42
CA ASP A 39 0.07 2.49 -1.71
C ASP A 39 0.54 3.64 -0.79
N ILE A 40 1.72 3.51 -0.17
CA ILE A 40 2.32 4.51 0.72
C ILE A 40 2.91 5.66 -0.09
N ASP A 41 3.73 5.35 -1.11
CA ASP A 41 4.35 6.35 -1.98
C ASP A 41 4.58 5.78 -3.39
N ALA A 42 3.69 6.10 -4.29
CA ALA A 42 3.73 5.66 -5.69
C ALA A 42 4.92 6.26 -6.50
N SER A 43 5.65 7.23 -5.94
CA SER A 43 6.86 7.80 -6.57
C SER A 43 8.12 6.98 -6.27
N GLN A 44 8.04 6.02 -5.36
CA GLN A 44 9.15 5.16 -4.98
C GLN A 44 9.03 3.80 -5.69
N ALA A 45 10.17 3.28 -6.13
CA ALA A 45 10.28 1.89 -6.56
C ALA A 45 10.98 1.08 -5.47
N LEU A 46 10.44 -0.09 -5.15
CA LEU A 46 11.02 -1.01 -4.19
C LEU A 46 11.80 -2.10 -4.90
N ASP A 47 13.13 -2.12 -4.72
CA ASP A 47 14.02 -3.20 -5.11
C ASP A 47 14.18 -4.17 -3.94
N ILE A 48 13.95 -5.46 -4.18
CA ILE A 48 14.01 -6.52 -3.16
C ILE A 48 15.06 -7.54 -3.62
N ARG A 49 16.08 -7.72 -2.81
CA ARG A 49 17.20 -8.62 -3.09
C ARG A 49 17.27 -9.71 -2.04
N ILE A 50 17.66 -10.91 -2.46
CA ILE A 50 18.02 -11.97 -1.52
C ILE A 50 19.42 -11.67 -1.00
N GLY A 51 19.55 -11.53 0.31
CA GLY A 51 20.80 -11.35 1.03
C GLY A 51 21.43 -12.68 1.44
N GLU A 52 21.92 -12.74 2.67
CA GLU A 52 22.57 -13.93 3.19
C GLU A 52 21.54 -15.00 3.60
N THR A 53 21.93 -16.27 3.41
CA THR A 53 21.22 -17.43 3.97
C THR A 53 22.07 -18.00 5.12
N ARG A 54 21.43 -18.32 6.26
CA ARG A 54 22.16 -18.84 7.44
C ARG A 54 22.03 -20.36 7.53
N PRO A 55 23.13 -21.09 7.72
CA PRO A 55 23.10 -22.55 7.95
C PRO A 55 22.43 -22.88 9.27
N GLY A 56 21.63 -23.95 9.32
CA GLY A 56 21.04 -24.51 10.53
C GLY A 56 19.61 -24.07 10.85
N CYS A 57 19.12 -23.02 10.24
CA CYS A 57 17.71 -22.64 10.10
C CYS A 57 17.56 -22.15 8.66
N LEU A 58 16.50 -22.49 7.95
CA LEU A 58 16.29 -21.90 6.64
C LEU A 58 15.76 -20.47 6.83
N GLU A 59 16.69 -19.56 7.05
CA GLU A 59 16.46 -18.13 7.15
C GLU A 59 16.97 -17.45 5.88
N VAL A 60 16.16 -16.55 5.34
CA VAL A 60 16.50 -15.76 4.16
C VAL A 60 16.38 -14.29 4.51
N ASP A 61 17.49 -13.57 4.41
CA ASP A 61 17.49 -12.12 4.53
C ASP A 61 17.00 -11.52 3.21
N LEU A 62 15.94 -10.72 3.26
CA LEU A 62 15.50 -9.87 2.17
C LEU A 62 16.00 -8.45 2.41
N LYS A 63 16.86 -7.99 1.52
CA LYS A 63 17.38 -6.64 1.51
C LYS A 63 16.47 -5.74 0.69
N LEU A 64 15.92 -4.73 1.33
CA LEU A 64 14.97 -3.78 0.74
C LEU A 64 15.68 -2.46 0.49
N VAL A 65 15.55 -1.95 -0.72
CA VAL A 65 16.14 -0.67 -1.15
C VAL A 65 15.05 0.12 -1.88
N THR A 66 14.84 1.37 -1.50
CA THR A 66 13.98 2.28 -2.26
C THR A 66 14.80 3.25 -3.08
N ASP A 67 14.39 3.44 -4.33
CA ASP A 67 14.88 4.47 -5.23
C ASP A 67 13.73 5.34 -5.71
N SER A 68 13.96 6.66 -5.74
CA SER A 68 13.01 7.57 -6.39
C SER A 68 12.97 7.26 -7.88
N ILE A 69 11.78 7.14 -8.46
CA ILE A 69 11.61 6.98 -9.91
C ILE A 69 12.18 8.22 -10.58
N LYS A 70 13.33 8.08 -11.24
CA LYS A 70 14.03 9.18 -11.92
C LYS A 70 13.10 9.84 -12.93
N GLY A 71 12.87 11.14 -12.76
CA GLY A 71 12.05 11.96 -13.66
C GLY A 71 10.86 12.66 -12.99
N MET A 72 10.55 12.36 -11.75
CA MET A 72 9.62 13.15 -10.93
C MET A 72 10.40 14.19 -10.14
N ILE A 73 10.18 15.41 -10.49
CA ILE A 73 10.52 16.73 -9.92
C ILE A 73 11.30 16.63 -8.60
N ASP A 74 12.53 17.14 -8.60
CA ASP A 74 13.37 17.47 -7.44
C ASP A 74 12.69 18.47 -6.50
N PHE A 75 11.63 18.04 -5.84
CA PHE A 75 11.19 18.65 -4.58
C PHE A 75 11.72 17.76 -3.46
N ALA A 76 13.01 17.94 -3.17
CA ALA A 76 13.65 17.36 -2.00
C ALA A 76 13.06 17.99 -0.72
N SER A 77 11.85 17.61 -0.37
CA SER A 77 11.54 17.44 1.04
C SER A 77 12.18 16.10 1.40
N ALA A 78 13.00 16.05 2.44
CA ALA A 78 13.52 14.82 2.99
C ALA A 78 12.30 13.91 3.32
N ALA A 79 11.92 13.07 2.37
CA ALA A 79 10.86 12.09 2.59
C ALA A 79 11.30 11.22 3.76
N ALA A 80 10.47 11.13 4.79
CA ALA A 80 10.72 10.22 5.89
C ALA A 80 10.94 8.80 5.32
N PRO A 81 11.87 7.99 5.89
CA PRO A 81 12.13 6.67 5.38
C PRO A 81 10.85 5.84 5.38
N ILE A 82 10.39 5.41 4.21
CA ILE A 82 9.12 4.68 4.05
C ILE A 82 9.25 3.18 4.34
N LEU A 83 10.48 2.62 4.26
CA LEU A 83 10.70 1.17 4.40
C LEU A 83 10.14 0.56 5.69
N PRO A 84 10.29 1.16 6.88
CA PRO A 84 9.67 0.61 8.09
C PRO A 84 8.15 0.50 7.97
N GLN A 85 7.50 1.49 7.35
CA GLN A 85 6.06 1.50 7.14
C GLN A 85 5.65 0.46 6.09
N VAL A 86 6.44 0.28 5.01
CA VAL A 86 6.23 -0.75 4.00
C VAL A 86 6.26 -2.15 4.63
N VAL A 87 7.28 -2.43 5.45
CA VAL A 87 7.43 -3.72 6.15
C VAL A 87 6.27 -3.95 7.13
N ALA A 88 5.93 -2.94 7.92
CA ALA A 88 4.82 -3.04 8.87
C ALA A 88 3.48 -3.30 8.16
N THR A 89 3.19 -2.58 7.09
CA THR A 89 1.96 -2.71 6.30
C THR A 89 1.86 -4.08 5.63
N ALA A 90 2.96 -4.56 5.00
CA ALA A 90 3.01 -5.89 4.39
C ALA A 90 2.82 -7.00 5.44
N THR A 91 3.46 -6.88 6.60
CA THR A 91 3.34 -7.84 7.70
C THR A 91 1.93 -7.84 8.29
N GLU A 92 1.30 -6.67 8.42
CA GLU A 92 -0.08 -6.54 8.90
C GLU A 92 -1.09 -7.14 7.92
N LEU A 93 -0.81 -7.12 6.59
CA LEU A 93 -1.63 -7.80 5.59
C LEU A 93 -1.66 -9.33 5.83
N TYR A 94 -0.54 -9.95 6.20
CA TYR A 94 -0.52 -11.36 6.62
C TYR A 94 -1.39 -11.61 7.84
N LYS A 95 -1.34 -10.72 8.84
CA LYS A 95 -2.20 -10.81 10.03
C LYS A 95 -3.68 -10.69 9.68
N LEU A 96 -4.04 -9.77 8.79
CA LEU A 96 -5.42 -9.60 8.32
C LEU A 96 -5.92 -10.84 7.57
N LEU A 97 -5.12 -11.40 6.67
CA LEU A 97 -5.50 -12.64 5.97
C LEU A 97 -5.62 -13.83 6.92
N SER A 98 -4.73 -13.95 7.92
CA SER A 98 -4.85 -14.97 8.96
C SER A 98 -6.14 -14.80 9.78
N PHE A 99 -6.46 -13.57 10.16
CA PHE A 99 -7.70 -13.25 10.87
C PHE A 99 -8.94 -13.65 10.05
N LEU A 100 -8.99 -13.24 8.78
CA LEU A 100 -10.12 -13.55 7.90
C LEU A 100 -10.21 -15.04 7.57
N GLY A 101 -9.09 -15.72 7.41
CA GLY A 101 -9.08 -17.17 7.20
C GLY A 101 -9.66 -17.94 8.38
N LYS A 102 -9.43 -17.48 9.62
CA LYS A 102 -9.96 -18.08 10.84
C LYS A 102 -11.43 -17.71 11.12
N ASN A 103 -11.83 -16.50 10.75
CA ASN A 103 -13.11 -15.90 11.19
C ASN A 103 -14.11 -15.72 10.05
N GLY A 104 -13.74 -16.08 8.83
CA GLY A 104 -14.57 -15.96 7.63
C GLY A 104 -14.36 -14.62 6.90
N LYS A 105 -15.08 -14.45 5.78
CA LYS A 105 -14.94 -13.26 4.94
C LYS A 105 -15.33 -11.97 5.66
N GLU A 106 -14.84 -10.86 5.13
CA GLU A 106 -15.25 -9.53 5.56
C GLU A 106 -16.75 -9.31 5.27
N GLU A 107 -17.51 -8.92 6.29
CA GLU A 107 -18.91 -8.50 6.17
C GLU A 107 -19.06 -6.98 6.21
N ALA A 108 -18.19 -6.28 6.93
CA ALA A 108 -18.19 -4.83 7.04
C ALA A 108 -16.82 -4.28 7.39
N ALA A 109 -16.56 -3.04 6.98
CA ALA A 109 -15.40 -2.28 7.42
C ALA A 109 -15.78 -0.85 7.79
N THR A 110 -15.22 -0.36 8.89
CA THR A 110 -15.42 1.01 9.37
C THR A 110 -14.09 1.75 9.37
N ILE A 111 -14.02 2.84 8.60
CA ILE A 111 -12.85 3.72 8.55
C ILE A 111 -12.96 4.72 9.71
N GLU A 112 -11.96 4.73 10.60
CA GLU A 112 -11.89 5.70 11.68
C GLU A 112 -11.40 7.04 11.15
N SER A 113 -12.29 8.03 11.13
CA SER A 113 -11.96 9.38 10.64
C SER A 113 -10.78 9.98 11.43
N GLY A 114 -9.75 10.46 10.72
CA GLY A 114 -8.58 11.13 11.29
C GLY A 114 -7.54 10.23 11.95
N LYS A 115 -7.69 8.89 11.93
CA LYS A 115 -6.76 7.97 12.61
C LYS A 115 -5.99 7.02 11.69
N ASN A 116 -6.23 7.08 10.39
CA ASN A 116 -5.61 6.18 9.40
C ASN A 116 -5.76 4.68 9.76
N ARG A 117 -6.93 4.30 10.35
CA ARG A 117 -7.24 2.94 10.81
C ARG A 117 -8.59 2.48 10.28
N VAL A 118 -8.69 1.18 10.04
CA VAL A 118 -9.91 0.52 9.57
C VAL A 118 -10.20 -0.67 10.47
N THR A 119 -11.40 -0.71 11.02
CA THR A 119 -11.90 -1.87 11.76
C THR A 119 -12.68 -2.77 10.80
N VAL A 120 -12.15 -3.95 10.56
CA VAL A 120 -12.74 -5.02 9.73
C VAL A 120 -13.55 -5.94 10.63
N VAL A 121 -14.78 -6.27 10.21
CA VAL A 121 -15.68 -7.20 10.89
C VAL A 121 -15.81 -8.45 10.02
N ALA A 122 -15.44 -9.60 10.53
CA ALA A 122 -15.58 -10.89 9.86
C ALA A 122 -17.00 -11.46 9.99
N SER A 123 -17.33 -12.49 9.20
CA SER A 123 -18.67 -13.08 9.17
C SER A 123 -19.10 -13.77 10.47
N ASN A 124 -18.19 -14.10 11.36
CA ASN A 124 -18.49 -14.56 12.73
C ASN A 124 -18.61 -13.42 13.73
N ALA A 125 -18.66 -12.15 13.28
CA ALA A 125 -18.73 -10.93 14.08
C ALA A 125 -17.44 -10.56 14.85
N GLU A 126 -16.36 -11.30 14.74
CA GLU A 126 -15.03 -10.93 15.25
C GLU A 126 -14.50 -9.69 14.53
N LYS A 127 -13.67 -8.92 15.23
CA LYS A 127 -13.17 -7.64 14.73
C LYS A 127 -11.65 -7.56 14.79
N MET A 128 -11.06 -6.97 13.77
CA MET A 128 -9.65 -6.62 13.73
C MET A 128 -9.49 -5.20 13.22
N THR A 129 -8.65 -4.41 13.90
CA THR A 129 -8.31 -3.06 13.43
C THR A 129 -6.92 -3.08 12.80
N VAL A 130 -6.84 -2.57 11.57
CA VAL A 130 -5.62 -2.50 10.76
C VAL A 130 -5.35 -1.07 10.30
N ASN A 131 -4.14 -0.82 9.81
CA ASN A 131 -3.82 0.43 9.13
C ASN A 131 -4.63 0.55 7.83
N GLN A 132 -4.98 1.77 7.44
CA GLN A 132 -5.74 2.03 6.22
C GLN A 132 -5.00 1.56 4.96
N ASN A 133 -3.67 1.69 4.92
CA ASN A 133 -2.87 1.19 3.79
C ASN A 133 -2.98 -0.33 3.67
N THR A 134 -2.93 -1.07 4.78
CA THR A 134 -3.15 -2.52 4.79
C THR A 134 -4.52 -2.90 4.23
N TYR A 135 -5.57 -2.20 4.66
CA TYR A 135 -6.92 -2.42 4.15
C TYR A 135 -7.04 -2.05 2.66
N ASN A 136 -6.41 -0.98 2.23
CA ASN A 136 -6.35 -0.57 0.82
C ASN A 136 -5.72 -1.66 -0.06
N ILE A 137 -4.63 -2.30 0.42
CA ILE A 137 -3.99 -3.40 -0.31
C ILE A 137 -4.91 -4.62 -0.35
N TYR A 138 -5.50 -5.00 0.78
CA TYR A 138 -6.43 -6.13 0.86
C TYR A 138 -7.57 -5.98 -0.15
N THR A 139 -8.21 -4.83 -0.19
CA THR A 139 -9.35 -4.54 -1.08
C THR A 139 -8.94 -4.20 -2.50
N GLY A 140 -7.70 -3.81 -2.73
CA GLY A 140 -7.27 -3.17 -3.96
C GLY A 140 -6.16 -3.82 -4.72
N ASN A 141 -5.52 -4.80 -4.15
CA ASN A 141 -4.45 -5.54 -4.81
C ASN A 141 -4.69 -7.05 -4.71
N PRO A 142 -5.65 -7.60 -5.51
CA PRO A 142 -5.95 -9.03 -5.49
C PRO A 142 -4.73 -9.88 -5.90
N GLY A 143 -3.78 -9.31 -6.65
CA GLY A 143 -2.53 -9.99 -6.99
C GLY A 143 -1.67 -10.28 -5.76
N ALA A 144 -1.46 -9.29 -4.88
CA ALA A 144 -0.68 -9.46 -3.65
C ALA A 144 -1.36 -10.44 -2.69
N THR A 145 -2.66 -10.28 -2.43
CA THR A 145 -3.42 -11.16 -1.53
C THR A 145 -3.45 -12.60 -2.04
N LYS A 146 -3.68 -12.81 -3.35
CA LYS A 146 -3.64 -14.13 -3.99
C LYS A 146 -2.25 -14.76 -3.93
N SER A 147 -1.20 -13.97 -4.07
CA SER A 147 0.20 -14.45 -3.98
C SER A 147 0.49 -15.00 -2.59
N ILE A 148 0.05 -14.31 -1.53
CA ILE A 148 0.16 -14.76 -0.13
C ILE A 148 -0.63 -16.07 0.06
N VAL A 149 -1.91 -16.09 -0.32
CA VAL A 149 -2.75 -17.29 -0.18
C VAL A 149 -2.13 -18.49 -0.89
N ASN A 150 -1.62 -18.32 -2.11
CA ASN A 150 -0.97 -19.38 -2.85
C ASN A 150 0.34 -19.85 -2.21
N SER A 151 1.09 -18.97 -1.53
CA SER A 151 2.28 -19.39 -0.78
C SER A 151 1.91 -20.33 0.37
N PHE A 152 0.80 -20.06 1.07
CA PHE A 152 0.34 -20.90 2.17
C PHE A 152 -0.29 -22.23 1.68
N LYS A 153 -0.91 -22.27 0.50
CA LYS A 153 -1.31 -23.56 -0.12
C LYS A 153 -0.11 -24.45 -0.40
N GLU A 154 1.00 -23.86 -0.83
CA GLU A 154 2.25 -24.60 -1.02
C GLU A 154 2.82 -25.08 0.30
N LEU A 155 2.90 -24.18 1.32
CA LEU A 155 3.38 -24.53 2.67
C LEU A 155 2.53 -25.64 3.32
N GLU A 156 1.21 -25.59 3.15
CA GLU A 156 0.28 -26.61 3.66
C GLU A 156 0.56 -27.99 3.07
N SER A 157 1.01 -28.05 1.81
CA SER A 157 1.37 -29.31 1.15
C SER A 157 2.70 -29.91 1.64
N ARG A 158 3.46 -29.22 2.48
CA ARG A 158 4.80 -29.59 2.95
C ARG A 158 4.81 -29.88 4.46
N PRO A 159 4.58 -31.16 4.86
CA PRO A 159 4.47 -31.52 6.29
C PRO A 159 5.73 -31.26 7.10
N GLU A 160 6.90 -31.22 6.47
CA GLU A 160 8.18 -30.95 7.09
C GLU A 160 8.35 -29.50 7.58
N ILE A 161 7.52 -28.54 7.05
CA ILE A 161 7.55 -27.15 7.45
C ILE A 161 6.54 -26.93 8.59
N GLU A 162 7.04 -26.61 9.77
CA GLU A 162 6.23 -26.45 10.99
C GLU A 162 5.77 -25.00 11.23
N SER A 163 6.52 -24.02 10.72
CA SER A 163 6.16 -22.61 10.84
C SER A 163 6.74 -21.75 9.72
N LEU A 164 6.13 -20.59 9.52
CA LEU A 164 6.68 -19.48 8.74
C LEU A 164 6.71 -18.24 9.61
N GLU A 165 7.87 -17.59 9.69
CA GLU A 165 8.04 -16.32 10.41
C GLU A 165 8.54 -15.24 9.44
N ILE A 166 8.03 -14.03 9.62
CA ILE A 166 8.48 -12.81 8.95
C ILE A 166 8.88 -11.84 10.04
N ILE A 167 10.13 -11.42 10.05
CA ILE A 167 10.73 -10.68 11.15
C ILE A 167 11.42 -9.43 10.61
N ASP A 168 11.00 -8.25 11.06
CA ASP A 168 11.83 -7.06 11.02
C ASP A 168 12.84 -7.14 12.18
N PRO A 169 14.16 -7.21 11.94
CA PRO A 169 15.15 -7.43 12.99
C PRO A 169 15.35 -6.22 13.92
N LYS A 170 14.65 -5.10 13.67
CA LYS A 170 14.72 -3.92 14.53
C LYS A 170 13.99 -4.15 15.85
N PRO A 171 14.44 -3.52 16.96
CA PRO A 171 13.66 -3.46 18.20
C PRO A 171 12.25 -2.93 17.89
N GLU A 172 11.21 -3.59 18.38
CA GLU A 172 9.80 -3.29 18.05
C GLU A 172 9.43 -3.44 16.57
N GLY A 173 10.27 -4.12 15.77
CA GLY A 173 10.02 -4.39 14.36
C GLY A 173 8.75 -5.23 14.14
N ALA A 174 8.18 -5.13 12.96
CA ALA A 174 7.00 -5.91 12.58
C ALA A 174 7.32 -7.42 12.59
N HIS A 175 6.44 -8.20 13.23
CA HIS A 175 6.59 -9.65 13.32
C HIS A 175 5.28 -10.35 12.97
N PHE A 176 5.37 -11.36 12.13
CA PHE A 176 4.30 -12.31 11.85
C PHE A 176 4.84 -13.73 12.02
N LYS A 177 4.04 -14.58 12.65
CA LYS A 177 4.29 -16.01 12.77
C LYS A 177 3.02 -16.79 12.47
N ALA A 178 3.12 -17.77 11.60
CA ALA A 178 2.12 -18.81 11.40
C ALA A 178 2.73 -20.17 11.73
N ASN A 179 2.08 -20.93 12.61
CA ASN A 179 2.44 -22.31 12.87
C ASN A 179 1.73 -23.23 11.87
N ARG A 180 2.10 -24.49 11.84
CA ARG A 180 1.53 -25.51 10.95
C ARG A 180 0.00 -25.49 10.89
N ASP A 181 -0.64 -25.41 12.06
CA ASP A 181 -2.11 -25.41 12.17
C ASP A 181 -2.75 -24.13 11.59
N ASP A 182 -1.98 -23.05 11.46
CA ASP A 182 -2.46 -21.80 10.87
C ASP A 182 -2.44 -21.83 9.32
N PHE A 183 -1.64 -22.70 8.70
CA PHE A 183 -1.45 -22.70 7.25
C PHE A 183 -2.76 -22.95 6.49
N GLN A 184 -3.61 -23.86 6.97
CA GLN A 184 -4.92 -24.13 6.37
C GLN A 184 -5.81 -22.87 6.33
N TYR A 185 -5.79 -22.06 7.36
CA TYR A 185 -6.57 -20.82 7.42
C TYR A 185 -6.02 -19.77 6.45
N MET A 186 -4.70 -19.65 6.36
CA MET A 186 -4.05 -18.76 5.41
C MET A 186 -4.25 -19.21 3.96
N ALA A 187 -4.20 -20.53 3.71
CA ALA A 187 -4.43 -21.12 2.38
C ALA A 187 -5.90 -20.98 1.92
N ALA A 188 -6.84 -20.92 2.87
CA ALA A 188 -8.26 -20.73 2.63
C ALA A 188 -8.72 -19.27 2.86
N ALA A 189 -7.81 -18.34 3.15
CA ALA A 189 -8.17 -16.96 3.43
C ALA A 189 -8.99 -16.37 2.27
N PRO A 190 -10.15 -15.76 2.59
CA PRO A 190 -11.01 -15.19 1.56
C PRO A 190 -10.32 -14.02 0.87
N LEU A 191 -10.31 -14.05 -0.45
CA LEU A 191 -9.91 -12.89 -1.23
C LEU A 191 -11.06 -11.90 -1.23
N TYR A 192 -10.72 -10.61 -1.24
CA TYR A 192 -11.73 -9.56 -1.32
C TYR A 192 -12.51 -9.68 -2.64
N GLU A 193 -13.78 -9.97 -2.53
CA GLU A 193 -14.73 -9.98 -3.64
C GLU A 193 -15.37 -8.59 -3.75
N GLY A 194 -14.54 -7.60 -4.11
CA GLY A 194 -14.94 -6.20 -4.08
C GLY A 194 -16.03 -5.86 -5.08
N ALA A 195 -16.79 -4.81 -4.75
CA ALA A 195 -17.65 -4.10 -5.69
C ALA A 195 -16.85 -3.68 -6.93
N ASP A 196 -17.49 -3.55 -8.09
CA ASP A 196 -16.87 -3.09 -9.35
C ASP A 196 -16.09 -1.78 -9.20
N THR A 197 -16.33 -1.04 -8.12
CA THR A 197 -15.64 0.21 -7.77
C THR A 197 -15.22 0.24 -6.31
N LYS A 198 -14.04 0.80 -6.03
CA LYS A 198 -13.56 1.08 -4.68
C LYS A 198 -13.06 2.51 -4.56
N THR A 199 -13.01 3.02 -3.35
CA THR A 199 -12.48 4.35 -3.04
C THR A 199 -11.22 4.24 -2.20
N VAL A 200 -10.19 5.01 -2.55
CA VAL A 200 -8.94 5.14 -1.81
C VAL A 200 -8.76 6.62 -1.48
N ILE A 201 -8.32 6.94 -0.26
CA ILE A 201 -7.94 8.30 0.13
C ILE A 201 -6.41 8.33 0.21
N SER A 202 -5.80 9.22 -0.58
CA SER A 202 -4.36 9.51 -0.54
C SER A 202 -4.17 10.85 0.17
N ILE A 203 -3.44 10.83 1.29
CA ILE A 203 -3.27 11.98 2.19
C ILE A 203 -2.08 12.83 1.73
N GLU A 204 -2.18 14.17 1.88
CA GLU A 204 -1.11 15.15 1.66
C GLU A 204 -0.38 15.01 0.31
N GLN A 205 -1.12 14.72 -0.75
CA GLN A 205 -0.54 14.55 -2.08
C GLN A 205 -0.14 15.89 -2.69
N PRO A 206 1.09 16.02 -3.26
CA PRO A 206 1.49 17.19 -4.03
C PRO A 206 0.85 17.17 -5.42
N LEU A 207 0.05 18.19 -5.72
CA LEU A 207 -0.71 18.33 -6.95
C LEU A 207 -0.26 19.59 -7.68
N SER A 208 0.48 19.48 -8.78
CA SER A 208 0.93 20.62 -9.58
C SER A 208 -0.22 21.16 -10.42
N LEU A 209 -0.51 22.46 -10.34
CA LEU A 209 -1.57 23.11 -11.09
C LEU A 209 -1.21 23.22 -12.57
N LEU A 210 -1.97 22.55 -13.44
CA LEU A 210 -1.86 22.63 -14.90
C LEU A 210 -2.94 23.54 -15.51
N LYS A 211 -4.13 23.59 -14.88
CA LYS A 211 -5.22 24.46 -15.25
C LYS A 211 -6.02 24.87 -14.02
N VAL A 212 -6.14 26.16 -13.81
CA VAL A 212 -6.92 26.76 -12.74
C VAL A 212 -8.30 27.11 -13.21
N VAL A 213 -9.32 26.87 -12.40
CA VAL A 213 -10.70 27.31 -12.65
C VAL A 213 -11.05 28.38 -11.60
N LEU A 214 -11.00 29.65 -11.99
CA LEU A 214 -11.27 30.80 -11.14
C LEU A 214 -12.77 30.96 -10.81
N ARG A 215 -13.45 29.85 -10.53
CA ARG A 215 -14.86 29.85 -10.15
C ARG A 215 -15.02 29.06 -8.85
N LYS A 216 -15.61 29.71 -7.84
CA LYS A 216 -15.97 29.06 -6.58
C LYS A 216 -17.07 28.00 -6.85
N SER A 217 -16.68 26.78 -7.11
CA SER A 217 -17.62 25.67 -7.35
C SER A 217 -16.99 24.32 -7.11
N THR A 218 -17.56 23.54 -6.22
CA THR A 218 -17.16 22.15 -5.94
C THR A 218 -17.36 21.20 -7.13
N LYS A 219 -18.09 21.64 -8.17
CA LYS A 219 -18.34 20.84 -9.38
C LYS A 219 -17.34 21.16 -10.51
N SER A 220 -16.53 22.20 -10.35
CA SER A 220 -15.56 22.59 -11.39
C SER A 220 -14.38 21.62 -11.43
N MET A 221 -14.01 21.19 -12.63
CA MET A 221 -12.88 20.29 -12.84
C MET A 221 -11.61 21.09 -13.07
N TRP A 222 -10.68 20.95 -12.13
CA TRP A 222 -9.33 21.47 -12.23
C TRP A 222 -8.43 20.42 -12.89
N ARG A 223 -7.29 20.84 -13.41
CA ARG A 223 -6.31 19.93 -13.99
C ARG A 223 -5.00 20.03 -13.22
N PHE A 224 -4.51 18.88 -12.80
CA PHE A 224 -3.30 18.75 -11.99
C PHE A 224 -2.32 17.77 -12.63
N GLY A 225 -1.03 17.97 -12.39
CA GLY A 225 -0.01 16.95 -12.53
C GLY A 225 0.11 16.18 -11.22
N TRP A 226 -0.06 14.87 -11.27
CA TRP A 226 0.11 13.99 -10.12
C TRP A 226 0.86 12.73 -10.55
N ASN A 227 1.98 12.41 -9.85
CA ASN A 227 2.85 11.28 -10.18
C ASN A 227 3.24 11.23 -11.67
N GLY A 228 3.57 12.40 -12.26
CA GLY A 228 3.99 12.52 -13.66
C GLY A 228 2.86 12.39 -14.69
N VAL A 229 1.61 12.19 -14.28
CA VAL A 229 0.45 12.11 -15.18
C VAL A 229 -0.51 13.27 -14.95
N PRO A 230 -1.09 13.84 -16.02
CA PRO A 230 -2.15 14.83 -15.91
C PRO A 230 -3.46 14.17 -15.46
N ILE A 231 -4.04 14.67 -14.37
CA ILE A 231 -5.34 14.25 -13.87
C ILE A 231 -6.34 15.41 -13.87
N SER A 232 -7.63 15.09 -13.92
CA SER A 232 -8.71 16.04 -13.70
C SER A 232 -9.45 15.70 -12.42
N ALA A 233 -9.55 16.67 -11.50
CA ALA A 233 -10.22 16.49 -10.22
C ALA A 233 -11.09 17.70 -9.87
N ASN A 234 -12.21 17.46 -9.21
CA ASN A 234 -12.95 18.51 -8.53
C ASN A 234 -12.40 18.73 -7.12
N ILE A 235 -12.54 19.92 -6.59
CA ILE A 235 -12.25 20.25 -5.19
C ILE A 235 -13.56 20.32 -4.45
N SER A 236 -13.78 19.44 -3.47
CA SER A 236 -14.99 19.42 -2.62
C SER A 236 -14.77 20.11 -1.26
N ASP A 237 -13.55 20.52 -0.96
CA ASP A 237 -13.21 21.26 0.26
C ASP A 237 -13.88 22.63 0.25
N THR A 238 -14.88 22.82 1.11
CA THR A 238 -15.62 24.09 1.24
C THR A 238 -14.78 25.17 1.91
N ASP A 239 -13.96 24.80 2.91
CA ASP A 239 -13.09 25.72 3.63
C ASP A 239 -12.06 26.36 2.67
N PHE A 240 -11.56 25.57 1.70
CA PHE A 240 -10.69 26.09 0.63
C PHE A 240 -11.39 27.17 -0.19
N PHE A 241 -12.67 26.99 -0.53
CA PHE A 241 -13.42 27.97 -1.29
C PHE A 241 -13.82 29.21 -0.48
N ASP A 242 -13.96 29.10 0.83
CA ASP A 242 -14.23 30.26 1.70
C ASP A 242 -13.06 31.23 1.72
N HIS A 243 -11.83 30.69 1.66
CA HIS A 243 -10.59 31.48 1.60
C HIS A 243 -10.02 31.65 0.18
N PHE A 244 -10.80 31.31 -0.84
CA PHE A 244 -10.34 31.26 -2.24
C PHE A 244 -9.80 32.61 -2.75
N SER A 245 -10.38 33.72 -2.31
CA SER A 245 -9.95 35.09 -2.67
C SER A 245 -8.59 35.48 -2.10
N ASP A 246 -8.13 34.75 -1.08
CA ASP A 246 -6.86 35.03 -0.41
C ASP A 246 -5.67 34.40 -1.17
N TYR A 247 -5.98 33.51 -2.11
CA TYR A 247 -4.98 32.85 -2.92
C TYR A 247 -4.83 33.49 -4.31
N SER A 248 -3.60 33.66 -4.73
CA SER A 248 -3.25 33.86 -6.14
C SER A 248 -2.83 32.51 -6.72
N PHE A 249 -3.36 32.10 -7.87
CA PHE A 249 -3.05 30.83 -8.50
C PHE A 249 -2.30 31.05 -9.81
N GLY A 250 -1.19 30.32 -9.98
CA GLY A 250 -0.42 30.23 -11.20
C GLY A 250 -0.27 28.80 -11.70
N ILE A 251 -0.02 28.66 -12.99
CA ILE A 251 0.38 27.35 -13.55
C ILE A 251 1.72 26.97 -12.94
N GLY A 252 1.86 25.73 -12.49
CA GLY A 252 3.04 25.22 -11.80
C GLY A 252 3.02 25.37 -10.28
N ASP A 253 2.07 26.12 -9.70
CA ASP A 253 1.85 26.10 -8.25
C ASP A 253 1.47 24.68 -7.81
N VAL A 254 1.80 24.34 -6.57
CA VAL A 254 1.53 23.00 -5.99
C VAL A 254 0.55 23.13 -4.85
N LEU A 255 -0.56 22.38 -4.90
CA LEU A 255 -1.44 22.16 -3.75
C LEU A 255 -1.02 20.90 -3.03
N ILE A 256 -0.90 20.98 -1.70
CA ILE A 256 -0.78 19.81 -0.83
C ILE A 256 -2.18 19.47 -0.35
N ALA A 257 -2.69 18.30 -0.75
CA ALA A 257 -4.09 18.00 -0.55
C ALA A 257 -4.36 16.50 -0.33
N ASP A 258 -5.45 16.20 0.38
CA ASP A 258 -5.99 14.86 0.46
C ASP A 258 -6.88 14.60 -0.76
N MET A 259 -6.63 13.49 -1.41
CA MET A 259 -7.31 13.12 -2.64
C MET A 259 -8.05 11.79 -2.49
N LYS A 260 -9.33 11.81 -2.78
CA LYS A 260 -10.17 10.63 -2.90
C LYS A 260 -10.12 10.12 -4.34
N ILE A 261 -9.70 8.88 -4.51
CA ILE A 261 -9.57 8.22 -5.80
C ILE A 261 -10.61 7.12 -5.88
N THR A 262 -11.56 7.23 -6.81
CA THR A 262 -12.45 6.13 -7.16
C THR A 262 -11.76 5.27 -8.21
N LYS A 263 -11.60 3.99 -7.90
CA LYS A 263 -11.01 3.00 -8.80
C LYS A 263 -12.09 2.04 -9.27
N ARG A 264 -12.06 1.65 -10.54
CA ARG A 264 -12.92 0.63 -11.13
C ARG A 264 -12.11 -0.61 -11.45
N TYR A 265 -12.64 -1.79 -11.12
CA TYR A 265 -12.00 -3.06 -11.45
C TYR A 265 -12.07 -3.31 -12.96
N ASN A 266 -10.91 -3.50 -13.58
CA ASN A 266 -10.78 -3.89 -14.98
C ASN A 266 -10.54 -5.42 -15.04
N LYS A 267 -11.51 -6.14 -15.56
CA LYS A 267 -11.48 -7.61 -15.64
C LYS A 267 -10.41 -8.12 -16.60
N ASP A 268 -10.14 -7.38 -17.67
CA ASP A 268 -9.17 -7.79 -18.69
C ASP A 268 -7.74 -7.69 -18.19
N LEU A 269 -7.46 -6.67 -17.37
CA LEU A 269 -6.15 -6.44 -16.76
C LEU A 269 -6.03 -7.05 -15.35
N ASN A 270 -7.12 -7.62 -14.82
CA ASN A 270 -7.19 -8.18 -13.46
C ASN A 270 -6.68 -7.20 -12.39
N THR A 271 -7.04 -5.92 -12.49
CA THR A 271 -6.57 -4.85 -11.61
C THR A 271 -7.58 -3.71 -11.50
N TYR A 272 -7.43 -2.89 -10.45
CA TYR A 272 -8.20 -1.66 -10.31
C TYR A 272 -7.51 -0.50 -11.02
N MET A 273 -8.23 0.19 -11.89
CA MET A 273 -7.79 1.40 -12.58
C MET A 273 -8.43 2.64 -11.96
N ASN A 274 -7.67 3.73 -11.84
CA ASN A 274 -8.19 5.00 -11.37
C ASN A 274 -9.22 5.55 -12.37
N GLU A 275 -10.43 5.82 -11.89
CA GLU A 275 -11.55 6.30 -12.71
C GLU A 275 -11.86 7.77 -12.46
N ARG A 276 -11.83 8.19 -11.17
CA ARG A 276 -12.20 9.53 -10.76
C ARG A 276 -11.32 10.01 -9.61
N TYR A 277 -11.04 11.32 -9.64
CA TYR A 277 -10.27 12.00 -8.59
C TYR A 277 -11.12 13.14 -8.01
N GLU A 278 -11.07 13.30 -6.68
CA GLU A 278 -11.74 14.34 -5.93
C GLU A 278 -10.80 14.83 -4.82
N ILE A 279 -10.53 16.12 -4.77
CA ILE A 279 -9.75 16.73 -3.70
C ILE A 279 -10.70 17.05 -2.54
N VAL A 280 -10.51 16.35 -1.43
CA VAL A 280 -11.42 16.43 -0.27
C VAL A 280 -10.95 17.42 0.79
N LYS A 281 -9.63 17.69 0.84
CA LYS A 281 -9.04 18.69 1.75
C LYS A 281 -7.80 19.29 1.12
N VAL A 282 -7.66 20.61 1.18
CA VAL A 282 -6.45 21.34 0.80
C VAL A 282 -5.76 21.80 2.08
N HIS A 283 -4.51 21.38 2.28
CA HIS A 283 -3.73 21.71 3.48
C HIS A 283 -2.84 22.91 3.26
N ASP A 284 -2.20 23.03 2.09
CA ASP A 284 -1.23 24.06 1.80
C ASP A 284 -1.15 24.38 0.30
N LYS A 285 -0.63 25.54 -0.04
CA LYS A 285 -0.32 25.96 -1.39
C LYS A 285 1.11 26.50 -1.47
N LYS A 286 1.93 25.89 -2.31
CA LYS A 286 3.29 26.33 -2.61
C LYS A 286 3.34 27.00 -3.97
N THR A 287 3.88 28.21 -4.04
CA THR A 287 4.01 28.97 -5.29
C THR A 287 5.22 28.44 -6.09
N ALA A 288 5.05 28.27 -7.38
CA ALA A 288 6.15 27.90 -8.27
C ALA A 288 7.26 28.97 -8.25
N PRO A 289 8.54 28.57 -8.27
CA PRO A 289 9.63 29.54 -8.40
C PRO A 289 9.50 30.31 -9.72
N LYS A 290 9.61 31.63 -9.67
CA LYS A 290 9.35 32.56 -10.80
C LYS A 290 10.32 32.44 -11.99
N ASN A 291 11.31 31.54 -11.96
CA ASN A 291 12.43 31.50 -12.90
C ASN A 291 12.75 30.13 -13.50
N GLN A 292 11.76 29.28 -13.78
CA GLN A 292 12.01 28.15 -14.69
C GLN A 292 11.39 28.42 -16.05
N PRO A 293 12.21 28.54 -17.13
CA PRO A 293 11.66 28.54 -18.47
C PRO A 293 10.97 27.21 -18.71
N LEU A 294 9.72 27.27 -19.19
CA LEU A 294 9.01 26.12 -19.71
C LEU A 294 9.80 25.60 -20.91
N ILE A 295 10.45 24.48 -20.75
CA ILE A 295 11.05 23.71 -21.87
C ILE A 295 9.99 22.78 -22.43
#